data_7843b492657ecd21518da543094fc609
#
_entry.id   7843b492657ecd21518da543094fc609
#
_cell.length_a   1.000
_cell.length_b   1.000
_cell.length_c   1.000
_cell.angle_alpha   90.00
_cell.angle_beta   90.00
_cell.angle_gamma   90.00
#
_symmetry.space_group_name_H-M   'P 1'
#
loop_
_entity.id
_entity.type
_entity.pdbx_description
1 polymer ?
#
loop_
_entity_poly.entity_id
_entity_poly.type
_entity_poly.pdbx_seq_one_letter_code
_entity_poly.pdbx_strand_id
1 'polypeptide(L)'
;MLTGGIVASSTITQRQVYTETLLAEVEPVANASQTLYSSLTIADSAANTAFITGGIEPAELRERYLQAIATSSSSIIAASQGLDRTDTESIEQLALINAQLATYTGLVETARTNNRVANPVGSAYLASASTLMQDTILPAAADLYDRQSTSVGQSDREWSSPPWGSFFLLGLAIAVLLLLQQWLWRLTGRRFNPALALGSLLMVATFLLTMIAGFLAANDNAKGLSEGAAPMNELTRQRINAQKVRAQETLNLVRRTDPEGSAAERATTLGNVRDTLTVYLDDEDDADSSGRINLDSQGAVTDAIEALDAWMAAQNRADSLYQQGDYQGAITISSGQSEGDSGAAFEEFDESMQDAIEEARDTLRTRIDNARRTSSNGPDLIIALSTLAAFAVVVGIAPRIREYL
;
A
#
# COMPACT_ATOMS: atom_id res chain seq x y z
N MET A 1 6.72 23.26 32.60
CA MET A 1 6.67 24.05 31.38
C MET A 1 7.67 23.54 30.34
N LEU A 2 8.97 23.65 30.60
CA LEU A 2 10.00 23.14 29.69
C LEU A 2 9.81 21.66 29.38
N THR A 3 9.53 20.82 30.37
CA THR A 3 9.24 19.40 30.20
C THR A 3 8.04 19.16 29.28
N GLY A 4 6.96 19.94 29.45
CA GLY A 4 5.77 19.83 28.58
C GLY A 4 6.05 20.24 27.13
N GLY A 5 6.83 21.33 26.94
CA GLY A 5 7.26 21.76 25.62
C GLY A 5 8.21 20.77 24.93
N ILE A 6 9.17 20.20 25.68
CA ILE A 6 10.10 19.18 25.16
C ILE A 6 9.33 17.91 24.74
N VAL A 7 8.41 17.42 25.59
CA VAL A 7 7.61 16.24 25.27
C VAL A 7 6.70 16.50 24.04
N ALA A 8 6.07 17.66 23.96
CA ALA A 8 5.25 18.02 22.80
C ALA A 8 6.07 18.09 21.51
N SER A 9 7.23 18.75 21.57
CA SER A 9 8.17 18.83 20.43
C SER A 9 8.69 17.44 20.02
N SER A 10 9.15 16.62 20.97
CA SER A 10 9.67 15.27 20.68
C SER A 10 8.59 14.37 20.07
N THR A 11 7.34 14.48 20.51
CA THR A 11 6.22 13.70 19.94
C THR A 11 5.97 14.09 18.48
N ILE A 12 6.02 15.38 18.14
CA ILE A 12 5.86 15.83 16.75
C ILE A 12 7.06 15.38 15.90
N THR A 13 8.28 15.53 16.41
CA THR A 13 9.49 15.08 15.70
C THR A 13 9.48 13.57 15.47
N GLN A 14 9.07 12.77 16.45
CA GLN A 14 8.94 11.31 16.27
C GLN A 14 7.93 10.96 15.17
N ARG A 15 6.80 11.68 15.11
CA ARG A 15 5.82 11.49 14.03
C ARG A 15 6.39 11.84 12.65
N GLN A 16 7.16 12.93 12.56
CA GLN A 16 7.83 13.31 11.31
C GLN A 16 8.82 12.24 10.84
N VAL A 17 9.70 11.78 11.73
CA VAL A 17 10.67 10.73 11.44
C VAL A 17 9.95 9.45 11.00
N TYR A 18 8.89 9.06 11.71
CA TYR A 18 8.09 7.89 11.36
C TYR A 18 7.49 8.01 9.95
N THR A 19 6.88 9.16 9.64
CA THR A 19 6.30 9.44 8.32
C THR A 19 7.36 9.40 7.20
N GLU A 20 8.57 9.91 7.48
CA GLU A 20 9.71 9.83 6.56
C GLU A 20 10.15 8.38 6.33
N THR A 21 10.24 7.57 7.38
CA THR A 21 10.59 6.15 7.29
C THR A 21 9.54 5.37 6.49
N LEU A 22 8.25 5.66 6.72
CA LEU A 22 7.15 5.00 6.00
C LEU A 22 7.26 5.25 4.49
N LEU A 23 7.47 6.49 4.06
CA LEU A 23 7.60 6.84 2.64
C LEU A 23 8.93 6.43 2.02
N ALA A 24 10.03 6.44 2.79
CA ALA A 24 11.36 6.18 2.26
C ALA A 24 11.75 4.70 2.28
N GLU A 25 11.21 3.92 3.20
CA GLU A 25 11.63 2.55 3.45
C GLU A 25 10.47 1.54 3.31
N VAL A 26 9.34 1.76 3.97
CA VAL A 26 8.28 0.74 4.09
C VAL A 26 7.42 0.66 2.81
N GLU A 27 6.93 1.79 2.30
CA GLU A 27 6.11 1.84 1.09
C GLU A 27 6.86 1.32 -0.15
N PRO A 28 8.14 1.67 -0.39
CA PRO A 28 8.89 1.14 -1.52
C PRO A 28 9.06 -0.38 -1.48
N VAL A 29 9.20 -0.99 -0.29
CA VAL A 29 9.28 -2.47 -0.16
C VAL A 29 7.95 -3.13 -0.49
N ALA A 30 6.84 -2.59 0.01
CA ALA A 30 5.50 -3.09 -0.31
C ALA A 30 5.24 -2.99 -1.82
N ASN A 31 5.61 -1.87 -2.45
CA ASN A 31 5.51 -1.69 -3.90
C ASN A 31 6.40 -2.68 -4.68
N ALA A 32 7.64 -2.86 -4.26
CA ALA A 32 8.55 -3.82 -4.89
C ALA A 32 8.00 -5.26 -4.78
N SER A 33 7.41 -5.62 -3.63
CA SER A 33 6.78 -6.92 -3.41
C SER A 33 5.54 -7.14 -4.30
N GLN A 34 4.72 -6.12 -4.49
CA GLN A 34 3.59 -6.12 -5.42
C GLN A 34 4.07 -6.29 -6.87
N THR A 35 5.05 -5.48 -7.28
CA THR A 35 5.63 -5.54 -8.63
C THR A 35 6.27 -6.90 -8.90
N LEU A 36 6.92 -7.49 -7.88
CA LEU A 36 7.47 -8.84 -7.96
C LEU A 36 6.37 -9.87 -8.25
N TYR A 37 5.30 -9.87 -7.47
CA TYR A 37 4.18 -10.80 -7.69
C TYR A 37 3.60 -10.66 -9.08
N SER A 38 3.27 -9.44 -9.50
CA SER A 38 2.69 -9.15 -10.82
C SER A 38 3.62 -9.59 -11.96
N SER A 39 4.91 -9.23 -11.89
CA SER A 39 5.87 -9.61 -12.94
C SER A 39 6.10 -11.13 -13.03
N LEU A 40 6.10 -11.85 -11.91
CA LEU A 40 6.17 -13.32 -11.89
C LEU A 40 4.95 -13.94 -12.56
N THR A 41 3.75 -13.41 -12.30
CA THR A 41 2.51 -13.88 -12.93
C THR A 41 2.49 -13.59 -14.42
N ILE A 42 2.93 -12.42 -14.85
CA ILE A 42 3.08 -12.05 -16.27
C ILE A 42 4.08 -12.99 -16.97
N ALA A 43 5.20 -13.32 -16.31
CA ALA A 43 6.19 -14.25 -16.87
C ALA A 43 5.58 -15.64 -17.09
N ASP A 44 4.84 -16.18 -16.12
CA ASP A 44 4.20 -17.49 -16.25
C ASP A 44 3.11 -17.49 -17.33
N SER A 45 2.27 -16.47 -17.36
CA SER A 45 1.22 -16.31 -18.37
C SER A 45 1.81 -16.20 -19.79
N ALA A 46 2.86 -15.39 -19.98
CA ALA A 46 3.52 -15.24 -21.27
C ALA A 46 4.17 -16.54 -21.73
N ALA A 47 4.85 -17.28 -20.83
CA ALA A 47 5.44 -18.58 -21.16
C ALA A 47 4.39 -19.62 -21.56
N ASN A 48 3.28 -19.70 -20.83
CA ASN A 48 2.17 -20.61 -21.10
C ASN A 48 1.49 -20.26 -22.44
N THR A 49 1.17 -18.98 -22.67
CA THR A 49 0.55 -18.51 -23.92
C THR A 49 1.45 -18.78 -25.13
N ALA A 50 2.75 -18.48 -25.02
CA ALA A 50 3.70 -18.76 -26.11
C ALA A 50 3.81 -20.25 -26.47
N PHE A 51 3.62 -21.13 -25.50
CA PHE A 51 3.63 -22.57 -25.73
C PHE A 51 2.33 -23.05 -26.41
N ILE A 52 1.16 -22.52 -26.00
CA ILE A 52 -0.15 -22.92 -26.53
C ILE A 52 -0.32 -22.49 -27.98
N THR A 53 0.20 -21.33 -28.38
CA THR A 53 0.11 -20.82 -29.76
C THR A 53 0.79 -21.73 -30.77
N GLY A 54 1.73 -22.59 -30.34
CA GLY A 54 2.40 -23.62 -31.14
C GLY A 54 3.34 -23.04 -32.22
N GLY A 55 4.18 -23.88 -32.78
CA GLY A 55 5.08 -23.47 -33.85
C GLY A 55 6.21 -22.54 -33.40
N ILE A 56 6.44 -21.45 -34.15
CA ILE A 56 7.44 -20.45 -33.82
C ILE A 56 6.80 -19.47 -32.82
N GLU A 57 7.41 -19.37 -31.64
CA GLU A 57 6.98 -18.44 -30.59
C GLU A 57 6.91 -17.00 -31.13
N PRO A 58 5.79 -16.24 -30.91
CA PRO A 58 5.72 -14.84 -31.24
C PRO A 58 6.78 -14.02 -30.50
N ALA A 59 7.45 -13.12 -31.23
CA ALA A 59 8.53 -12.30 -30.66
C ALA A 59 8.03 -11.44 -29.46
N GLU A 60 6.82 -10.95 -29.55
CA GLU A 60 6.17 -10.12 -28.51
C GLU A 60 5.99 -10.88 -27.19
N LEU A 61 5.53 -12.13 -27.23
CA LEU A 61 5.39 -12.97 -26.03
C LEU A 61 6.76 -13.31 -25.43
N ARG A 62 7.76 -13.51 -26.27
CA ARG A 62 9.14 -13.72 -25.82
C ARG A 62 9.68 -12.49 -25.10
N GLU A 63 9.50 -11.33 -25.68
CA GLU A 63 9.96 -10.06 -25.10
C GLU A 63 9.24 -9.76 -23.78
N ARG A 64 7.93 -9.96 -23.74
CA ARG A 64 7.12 -9.83 -22.54
C ARG A 64 7.60 -10.74 -21.40
N TYR A 65 7.89 -12.01 -21.71
CA TYR A 65 8.47 -12.95 -20.75
C TYR A 65 9.81 -12.44 -20.20
N LEU A 66 10.74 -12.05 -21.08
CA LEU A 66 12.06 -11.59 -20.69
C LEU A 66 11.99 -10.31 -19.86
N GLN A 67 11.13 -9.38 -20.22
CA GLN A 67 10.89 -8.15 -19.46
C GLN A 67 10.32 -8.46 -18.08
N ALA A 68 9.37 -9.36 -17.99
CA ALA A 68 8.77 -9.76 -16.71
C ALA A 68 9.80 -10.42 -15.79
N ILE A 69 10.69 -11.29 -16.29
CA ILE A 69 11.80 -11.86 -15.51
C ILE A 69 12.79 -10.78 -15.07
N ALA A 70 13.13 -9.83 -15.92
CA ALA A 70 14.02 -8.71 -15.57
C ALA A 70 13.39 -7.83 -14.49
N THR A 71 12.10 -7.50 -14.61
CA THR A 71 11.34 -6.75 -13.60
C THR A 71 11.28 -7.52 -12.28
N SER A 72 11.02 -8.83 -12.29
CA SER A 72 11.04 -9.66 -11.08
C SER A 72 12.40 -9.61 -10.38
N SER A 73 13.49 -9.73 -11.14
CA SER A 73 14.86 -9.67 -10.60
C SER A 73 15.16 -8.30 -9.99
N SER A 74 14.76 -7.20 -10.64
CA SER A 74 14.96 -5.84 -10.10
C SER A 74 14.10 -5.60 -8.85
N SER A 75 12.88 -6.14 -8.81
CA SER A 75 11.99 -6.04 -7.66
C SER A 75 12.50 -6.81 -6.44
N ILE A 76 13.12 -7.99 -6.64
CA ILE A 76 13.82 -8.73 -5.57
C ILE A 76 14.91 -7.86 -4.95
N ILE A 77 15.72 -7.19 -5.79
CA ILE A 77 16.79 -6.31 -5.32
C ILE A 77 16.20 -5.12 -4.56
N ALA A 78 15.19 -4.46 -5.11
CA ALA A 78 14.55 -3.31 -4.48
C ALA A 78 13.91 -3.68 -3.13
N ALA A 79 13.18 -4.80 -3.06
CA ALA A 79 12.62 -5.30 -1.82
C ALA A 79 13.72 -5.60 -0.78
N SER A 80 14.80 -6.27 -1.19
CA SER A 80 15.91 -6.64 -0.28
C SER A 80 16.66 -5.44 0.30
N GLN A 81 16.68 -4.31 -0.41
CA GLN A 81 17.36 -3.09 0.06
C GLN A 81 16.58 -2.33 1.13
N GLY A 82 15.25 -2.42 1.10
CA GLY A 82 14.40 -1.71 2.05
C GLY A 82 13.90 -2.57 3.22
N LEU A 83 14.12 -3.89 3.19
CA LEU A 83 13.76 -4.76 4.31
C LEU A 83 14.62 -4.51 5.54
N ASP A 84 13.96 -4.49 6.72
CA ASP A 84 14.67 -4.50 7.99
C ASP A 84 15.49 -5.80 8.12
N ARG A 85 16.74 -5.68 8.52
CA ARG A 85 17.65 -6.82 8.73
C ARG A 85 17.16 -7.78 9.82
N THR A 86 16.24 -7.37 10.66
CA THR A 86 15.61 -8.20 11.69
C THR A 86 14.43 -9.00 11.17
N ASP A 87 13.89 -8.65 10.00
CA ASP A 87 12.80 -9.38 9.33
C ASP A 87 13.35 -10.60 8.58
N THR A 88 13.81 -11.57 9.36
CA THR A 88 14.42 -12.81 8.85
C THR A 88 13.49 -13.58 7.93
N GLU A 89 12.18 -13.55 8.20
CA GLU A 89 11.20 -14.32 7.44
C GLU A 89 10.99 -13.76 6.03
N SER A 90 10.86 -12.44 5.88
CA SER A 90 10.79 -11.79 4.56
C SER A 90 12.09 -11.96 3.77
N ILE A 91 13.24 -11.94 4.44
CA ILE A 91 14.55 -12.21 3.82
C ILE A 91 14.64 -13.65 3.30
N GLU A 92 14.18 -14.63 4.09
CA GLU A 92 14.14 -16.05 3.69
C GLU A 92 13.19 -16.28 2.51
N GLN A 93 12.04 -15.61 2.48
CA GLN A 93 11.10 -15.66 1.35
C GLN A 93 11.73 -15.09 0.07
N LEU A 94 12.38 -13.94 0.13
CA LEU A 94 13.08 -13.38 -1.03
C LEU A 94 14.19 -14.31 -1.53
N ALA A 95 14.95 -14.93 -0.63
CA ALA A 95 15.98 -15.89 -0.99
C ALA A 95 15.39 -17.12 -1.66
N LEU A 96 14.25 -17.64 -1.15
CA LEU A 96 13.51 -18.74 -1.76
C LEU A 96 13.05 -18.37 -3.17
N ILE A 97 12.39 -17.23 -3.33
CA ILE A 97 11.90 -16.75 -4.63
C ILE A 97 13.06 -16.65 -5.62
N ASN A 98 14.16 -16.03 -5.24
CA ASN A 98 15.34 -15.85 -6.10
C ASN A 98 15.94 -17.18 -6.54
N ALA A 99 16.06 -18.14 -5.63
CA ALA A 99 16.59 -19.49 -5.92
C ALA A 99 15.66 -20.27 -6.85
N GLN A 100 14.34 -20.21 -6.60
CA GLN A 100 13.37 -20.93 -7.41
C GLN A 100 13.11 -20.28 -8.76
N LEU A 101 13.28 -18.96 -8.90
CA LEU A 101 13.17 -18.24 -10.17
C LEU A 101 14.23 -18.73 -11.18
N ALA A 102 15.45 -19.02 -10.72
CA ALA A 102 16.49 -19.62 -11.56
C ALA A 102 16.09 -21.04 -12.06
N THR A 103 15.49 -21.83 -11.19
CA THR A 103 14.98 -23.16 -11.56
C THR A 103 13.82 -23.04 -12.56
N TYR A 104 12.88 -22.13 -12.31
CA TYR A 104 11.74 -21.85 -13.18
C TYR A 104 12.20 -21.46 -14.59
N THR A 105 13.11 -20.49 -14.70
CA THR A 105 13.63 -20.06 -16.01
C THR A 105 14.31 -21.20 -16.77
N GLY A 106 15.06 -22.06 -16.09
CA GLY A 106 15.67 -23.27 -16.67
C GLY A 106 14.62 -24.25 -17.21
N LEU A 107 13.53 -24.48 -16.48
CA LEU A 107 12.44 -25.34 -16.94
C LEU A 107 11.72 -24.75 -18.16
N VAL A 108 11.42 -23.45 -18.17
CA VAL A 108 10.79 -22.75 -19.29
C VAL A 108 11.67 -22.82 -20.55
N GLU A 109 12.99 -22.58 -20.46
CA GLU A 109 13.88 -22.68 -21.60
C GLU A 109 14.01 -24.12 -22.11
N THR A 110 13.97 -25.12 -21.23
CA THR A 110 13.93 -26.53 -21.59
C THR A 110 12.61 -26.87 -22.31
N ALA A 111 11.47 -26.42 -21.81
CA ALA A 111 10.17 -26.58 -22.46
C ALA A 111 10.16 -25.97 -23.85
N ARG A 112 10.66 -24.75 -23.99
CA ARG A 112 10.74 -23.99 -25.24
C ARG A 112 11.62 -24.69 -26.27
N THR A 113 12.78 -25.22 -25.87
CA THR A 113 13.70 -25.95 -26.76
C THR A 113 13.02 -27.22 -27.31
N ASN A 114 12.32 -27.97 -26.47
CA ASN A 114 11.58 -29.15 -26.86
C ASN A 114 10.39 -28.83 -27.79
N ASN A 115 9.66 -27.72 -27.50
CA ASN A 115 8.53 -27.29 -28.34
C ASN A 115 8.96 -26.95 -29.77
N ARG A 116 10.13 -26.30 -29.96
CA ARG A 116 10.67 -25.98 -31.28
C ARG A 116 10.90 -27.18 -32.17
N VAL A 117 11.23 -28.34 -31.60
CA VAL A 117 11.44 -29.59 -32.31
C VAL A 117 10.20 -30.50 -32.25
N ALA A 118 9.05 -29.95 -31.86
CA ALA A 118 7.78 -30.66 -31.72
C ALA A 118 7.86 -31.90 -30.80
N ASN A 119 8.74 -31.85 -29.77
CA ASN A 119 8.89 -32.93 -28.80
C ASN A 119 7.80 -32.79 -27.71
N PRO A 120 6.92 -33.81 -27.52
CA PRO A 120 5.83 -33.74 -26.54
C PRO A 120 6.29 -33.53 -25.09
N VAL A 121 7.53 -33.87 -24.77
CA VAL A 121 8.10 -33.66 -23.40
C VAL A 121 8.17 -32.19 -23.04
N GLY A 122 8.14 -31.27 -24.00
CA GLY A 122 8.12 -29.83 -23.74
C GLY A 122 6.96 -29.39 -22.87
N SER A 123 5.76 -29.95 -23.06
CA SER A 123 4.57 -29.64 -22.24
C SER A 123 4.74 -30.08 -20.78
N ALA A 124 5.44 -31.19 -20.52
CA ALA A 124 5.71 -31.67 -19.17
C ALA A 124 6.67 -30.73 -18.44
N TYR A 125 7.72 -30.21 -19.10
CA TYR A 125 8.63 -29.23 -18.53
C TYR A 125 7.90 -27.89 -18.21
N LEU A 126 7.04 -27.44 -19.13
CA LEU A 126 6.26 -26.24 -18.92
C LEU A 126 5.27 -26.40 -17.74
N ALA A 127 4.55 -27.53 -17.70
CA ALA A 127 3.67 -27.85 -16.58
C ALA A 127 4.42 -27.89 -15.25
N SER A 128 5.65 -28.41 -15.22
CA SER A 128 6.49 -28.40 -14.04
C SER A 128 6.94 -26.98 -13.65
N ALA A 129 7.27 -26.14 -14.64
CA ALA A 129 7.61 -24.74 -14.42
C ALA A 129 6.42 -23.99 -13.81
N SER A 130 5.25 -24.07 -14.43
CA SER A 130 4.03 -23.42 -13.92
C SER A 130 3.61 -23.94 -12.53
N THR A 131 3.74 -25.24 -12.28
CA THR A 131 3.51 -25.80 -10.94
C THR A 131 4.47 -25.19 -9.91
N LEU A 132 5.76 -25.09 -10.22
CA LEU A 132 6.74 -24.43 -9.34
C LEU A 132 6.38 -22.95 -9.11
N MET A 133 5.96 -22.24 -10.15
CA MET A 133 5.52 -20.86 -10.05
C MET A 133 4.30 -20.72 -9.13
N GLN A 134 3.25 -21.51 -9.36
CA GLN A 134 1.98 -21.36 -8.68
C GLN A 134 1.96 -21.95 -7.27
N ASP A 135 2.68 -23.05 -7.02
CA ASP A 135 2.64 -23.73 -5.73
C ASP A 135 3.76 -23.28 -4.76
N THR A 136 4.80 -22.59 -5.28
CA THR A 136 5.95 -22.21 -4.46
C THR A 136 6.30 -20.73 -4.58
N ILE A 137 6.52 -20.21 -5.79
CA ILE A 137 7.07 -18.87 -5.98
C ILE A 137 6.00 -17.80 -5.70
N LEU A 138 4.82 -17.91 -6.33
CA LEU A 138 3.74 -16.93 -6.16
C LEU A 138 3.17 -16.90 -4.74
N PRO A 139 2.96 -18.03 -4.04
CA PRO A 139 2.57 -17.98 -2.62
C PRO A 139 3.58 -17.27 -1.73
N ALA A 140 4.89 -17.51 -1.94
CA ALA A 140 5.93 -16.80 -1.20
C ALA A 140 5.95 -15.29 -1.51
N ALA A 141 5.71 -14.91 -2.78
CA ALA A 141 5.63 -13.50 -3.17
C ALA A 141 4.36 -12.81 -2.62
N ALA A 142 3.22 -13.53 -2.58
CA ALA A 142 1.97 -13.04 -1.99
C ALA A 142 2.12 -12.83 -0.48
N ASP A 143 2.71 -13.78 0.24
CA ASP A 143 2.93 -13.68 1.68
C ASP A 143 3.91 -12.54 2.02
N LEU A 144 4.96 -12.35 1.21
CA LEU A 144 5.85 -11.21 1.33
C LEU A 144 5.08 -9.88 1.19
N TYR A 145 4.22 -9.76 0.18
CA TYR A 145 3.39 -8.58 -0.03
C TYR A 145 2.43 -8.34 1.16
N ASP A 146 1.70 -9.38 1.58
CA ASP A 146 0.74 -9.29 2.70
C ASP A 146 1.41 -8.83 4.01
N ARG A 147 2.61 -9.29 4.30
CA ARG A 147 3.40 -8.86 5.47
C ARG A 147 3.78 -7.39 5.37
N GLN A 148 4.31 -6.97 4.22
CA GLN A 148 4.76 -5.59 4.05
C GLN A 148 3.56 -4.61 4.02
N SER A 149 2.46 -4.95 3.37
CA SER A 149 1.25 -4.13 3.35
C SER A 149 0.59 -4.03 4.73
N THR A 150 0.60 -5.11 5.51
CA THR A 150 0.08 -5.12 6.89
C THR A 150 0.94 -4.27 7.82
N SER A 151 2.26 -4.26 7.65
CA SER A 151 3.15 -3.42 8.44
C SER A 151 2.91 -1.93 8.18
N VAL A 152 2.64 -1.52 6.95
CA VAL A 152 2.18 -0.16 6.60
C VAL A 152 0.90 0.18 7.37
N GLY A 153 -0.13 -0.67 7.31
CA GLY A 153 -1.42 -0.39 7.92
C GLY A 153 -1.46 -0.42 9.45
N GLN A 154 -0.64 -1.27 10.11
CA GLN A 154 -0.58 -1.33 11.57
C GLN A 154 0.18 -0.15 12.18
N SER A 155 1.31 0.17 11.60
CA SER A 155 2.14 1.28 12.04
C SER A 155 1.40 2.61 11.95
N ASP A 156 0.58 2.80 10.93
CA ASP A 156 -0.15 4.04 10.71
C ASP A 156 -1.32 4.23 11.70
N ARG A 157 -1.95 3.16 12.18
CA ARG A 157 -3.01 3.23 13.19
C ARG A 157 -2.52 3.73 14.56
N GLU A 158 -1.31 3.38 14.96
CA GLU A 158 -0.73 3.86 16.23
C GLU A 158 -0.47 5.37 16.21
N TRP A 159 -0.15 5.94 15.04
CA TRP A 159 0.22 7.34 14.88
C TRP A 159 -0.93 8.25 14.39
N SER A 160 -2.07 7.70 13.96
CA SER A 160 -3.26 8.48 13.55
C SER A 160 -4.00 9.11 14.74
N SER A 161 -3.74 8.69 15.99
CA SER A 161 -4.40 9.26 17.17
C SER A 161 -3.79 10.61 17.57
N PRO A 162 -4.59 11.60 18.04
CA PRO A 162 -4.06 12.85 18.57
C PRO A 162 -3.09 12.62 19.74
N PRO A 163 -2.08 13.49 19.94
CA PRO A 163 -1.07 13.31 21.00
C PRO A 163 -1.60 13.69 22.38
N TRP A 164 -2.52 12.90 22.93
CA TRP A 164 -3.19 13.14 24.22
C TRP A 164 -2.24 13.37 25.39
N GLY A 165 -1.10 12.67 25.42
CA GLY A 165 -0.07 12.84 26.44
C GLY A 165 0.52 14.24 26.47
N SER A 166 0.81 14.82 25.31
CA SER A 166 1.32 16.18 25.17
C SER A 166 0.27 17.21 25.59
N PHE A 167 -1.00 17.01 25.22
CA PHE A 167 -2.10 17.90 25.64
C PHE A 167 -2.31 17.88 27.16
N PHE A 168 -2.24 16.70 27.78
CA PHE A 168 -2.35 16.59 29.23
C PHE A 168 -1.22 17.33 29.96
N LEU A 169 0.05 17.13 29.53
CA LEU A 169 1.20 17.77 30.16
C LEU A 169 1.19 19.29 29.98
N LEU A 170 0.84 19.80 28.81
CA LEU A 170 0.72 21.25 28.59
C LEU A 170 -0.46 21.85 29.37
N GLY A 171 -1.60 21.16 29.40
CA GLY A 171 -2.76 21.57 30.19
C GLY A 171 -2.46 21.60 31.70
N LEU A 172 -1.73 20.60 32.20
CA LEU A 172 -1.28 20.56 33.59
C LEU A 172 -0.33 21.75 33.91
N ALA A 173 0.59 22.06 32.98
CA ALA A 173 1.49 23.20 33.13
C ALA A 173 0.73 24.53 33.21
N ILE A 174 -0.32 24.70 32.39
CA ILE A 174 -1.19 25.87 32.43
C ILE A 174 -1.96 25.94 33.78
N ALA A 175 -2.52 24.79 34.20
CA ALA A 175 -3.25 24.74 35.50
C ALA A 175 -2.36 25.11 36.69
N VAL A 176 -1.13 24.57 36.72
CA VAL A 176 -0.14 24.93 37.79
C VAL A 176 0.20 26.42 37.74
N LEU A 177 0.35 27.02 36.56
CA LEU A 177 0.58 28.47 36.45
C LEU A 177 -0.57 29.29 36.96
N LEU A 178 -1.80 28.95 36.65
CA LEU A 178 -2.99 29.64 37.09
C LEU A 178 -3.14 29.52 38.62
N LEU A 179 -2.88 28.34 39.19
CA LEU A 179 -2.86 28.12 40.62
C LEU A 179 -1.77 28.97 41.32
N LEU A 180 -0.56 29.04 40.74
CA LEU A 180 0.54 29.85 41.22
C LEU A 180 0.17 31.34 41.19
N GLN A 181 -0.46 31.83 40.14
CA GLN A 181 -0.94 33.22 40.04
C GLN A 181 -2.01 33.52 41.09
N GLN A 182 -2.96 32.59 41.29
CA GLN A 182 -4.01 32.76 42.33
C GLN A 182 -3.42 32.75 43.72
N TRP A 183 -2.45 31.88 44.01
CA TRP A 183 -1.76 31.80 45.29
C TRP A 183 -0.96 33.09 45.59
N LEU A 184 -0.18 33.58 44.61
CA LEU A 184 0.57 34.82 44.70
C LEU A 184 -0.35 36.05 44.90
N TRP A 185 -1.50 36.08 44.24
CA TRP A 185 -2.49 37.12 44.42
C TRP A 185 -3.04 37.15 45.85
N ARG A 186 -3.34 35.98 46.42
CA ARG A 186 -3.82 35.89 47.82
C ARG A 186 -2.77 36.35 48.82
N LEU A 187 -1.47 36.11 48.55
CA LEU A 187 -0.37 36.50 49.45
C LEU A 187 0.01 37.98 49.34
N THR A 188 0.00 38.57 48.15
CA THR A 188 0.59 39.88 47.89
C THR A 188 -0.44 40.99 47.68
N GLY A 189 -1.75 40.67 47.61
CA GLY A 189 -2.83 41.67 47.39
C GLY A 189 -2.79 42.40 46.04
N ARG A 190 -1.75 42.20 45.23
CA ARG A 190 -1.59 42.84 43.91
C ARG A 190 -2.11 41.92 42.80
N ARG A 191 -3.16 42.40 42.10
CA ARG A 191 -3.94 41.60 41.13
C ARG A 191 -3.22 41.29 39.81
N PHE A 192 -2.17 42.01 39.43
CA PHE A 192 -1.57 41.89 38.13
C PHE A 192 -0.04 41.79 38.18
N ASN A 193 0.51 40.69 37.68
CA ASN A 193 1.94 40.55 37.35
C ASN A 193 2.07 40.36 35.85
N PRO A 194 2.51 41.38 35.07
CA PRO A 194 2.52 41.31 33.61
C PRO A 194 3.42 40.20 33.06
N ALA A 195 4.51 39.90 33.76
CA ALA A 195 5.44 38.84 33.32
C ALA A 195 4.84 37.43 33.50
N LEU A 196 4.11 37.18 34.62
CA LEU A 196 3.38 35.93 34.81
C LEU A 196 2.20 35.78 33.84
N ALA A 197 1.49 36.90 33.56
CA ALA A 197 0.41 36.91 32.58
C ALA A 197 0.94 36.59 31.16
N LEU A 198 2.10 37.17 30.79
CA LEU A 198 2.76 36.86 29.51
C LEU A 198 3.18 35.37 29.44
N GLY A 199 3.76 34.82 30.52
CA GLY A 199 4.12 33.41 30.57
C GLY A 199 2.92 32.47 30.38
N SER A 200 1.77 32.81 31.00
CA SER A 200 0.53 32.05 30.83
C SER A 200 -0.03 32.17 29.40
N LEU A 201 0.00 33.38 28.83
CA LEU A 201 -0.44 33.62 27.45
C LEU A 201 0.40 32.80 26.45
N LEU A 202 1.73 32.79 26.64
CA LEU A 202 2.64 32.00 25.79
C LEU A 202 2.38 30.50 25.93
N MET A 203 2.11 29.99 27.13
CA MET A 203 1.77 28.58 27.36
C MET A 203 0.42 28.21 26.74
N VAL A 204 -0.59 29.09 26.81
CA VAL A 204 -1.87 28.89 26.12
C VAL A 204 -1.67 28.90 24.61
N ALA A 205 -0.86 29.81 24.09
CA ALA A 205 -0.52 29.82 22.64
C ALA A 205 0.19 28.54 22.21
N THR A 206 1.15 28.05 23.01
CA THR A 206 1.82 26.76 22.77
C THR A 206 0.82 25.59 22.78
N PHE A 207 -0.09 25.57 23.74
CA PHE A 207 -1.12 24.53 23.83
C PHE A 207 -2.04 24.55 22.61
N LEU A 208 -2.54 25.73 22.22
CA LEU A 208 -3.41 25.86 21.04
C LEU A 208 -2.69 25.49 19.75
N LEU A 209 -1.43 25.92 19.60
CA LEU A 209 -0.62 25.55 18.44
C LEU A 209 -0.43 24.03 18.35
N THR A 210 -0.06 23.38 19.46
CA THR A 210 0.11 21.93 19.53
C THR A 210 -1.20 21.20 19.25
N MET A 211 -2.31 21.73 19.77
CA MET A 211 -3.64 21.16 19.55
C MET A 211 -4.05 21.24 18.08
N ILE A 212 -3.95 22.42 17.48
CA ILE A 212 -4.32 22.62 16.07
C ILE A 212 -3.43 21.77 15.16
N ALA A 213 -2.10 21.83 15.32
CA ALA A 213 -1.17 21.03 14.53
C ALA A 213 -1.40 19.52 14.72
N GLY A 214 -1.63 19.10 15.96
CA GLY A 214 -1.89 17.69 16.28
C GLY A 214 -3.20 17.16 15.68
N PHE A 215 -4.27 17.93 15.69
CA PHE A 215 -5.54 17.55 15.09
C PHE A 215 -5.49 17.57 13.57
N LEU A 216 -4.86 18.58 12.95
CA LEU A 216 -4.70 18.63 11.50
C LEU A 216 -3.87 17.44 10.99
N ALA A 217 -2.71 17.17 11.61
CA ALA A 217 -1.88 16.05 11.25
C ALA A 217 -2.59 14.69 11.45
N ALA A 218 -3.33 14.52 12.55
CA ALA A 218 -4.11 13.30 12.79
C ALA A 218 -5.22 13.10 11.75
N ASN A 219 -5.90 14.19 11.33
CA ASN A 219 -6.92 14.13 10.30
C ASN A 219 -6.32 13.81 8.91
N ASP A 220 -5.20 14.44 8.55
CA ASP A 220 -4.53 14.17 7.27
C ASP A 220 -3.98 12.74 7.21
N ASN A 221 -3.39 12.24 8.32
CA ASN A 221 -2.96 10.84 8.41
C ASN A 221 -4.14 9.86 8.32
N ALA A 222 -5.24 10.14 9.04
CA ALA A 222 -6.44 9.29 8.96
C ALA A 222 -7.02 9.24 7.53
N LYS A 223 -7.02 10.37 6.83
CA LYS A 223 -7.42 10.44 5.42
C LYS A 223 -6.41 9.74 4.50
N GLY A 224 -5.12 9.86 4.75
CA GLY A 224 -4.09 9.12 4.02
C GLY A 224 -4.31 7.61 4.12
N LEU A 225 -4.67 7.11 5.31
CA LEU A 225 -4.97 5.70 5.52
C LEU A 225 -6.27 5.28 4.80
N SER A 226 -7.36 6.02 4.98
CA SER A 226 -8.68 5.66 4.44
C SER A 226 -8.82 5.92 2.94
N GLU A 227 -8.24 7.00 2.43
CA GLU A 227 -8.37 7.42 1.03
C GLU A 227 -7.20 6.94 0.14
N GLY A 228 -6.07 6.51 0.73
CA GLY A 228 -4.86 6.06 0.03
C GLY A 228 -4.46 4.63 0.34
N ALA A 229 -3.95 4.34 1.54
CA ALA A 229 -3.38 3.03 1.87
C ALA A 229 -4.38 1.89 1.83
N ALA A 230 -5.60 2.08 2.35
CA ALA A 230 -6.62 1.04 2.36
C ALA A 230 -7.09 0.66 0.94
N PRO A 231 -7.41 1.63 0.04
CA PRO A 231 -7.73 1.31 -1.35
C PRO A 231 -6.58 0.66 -2.09
N MET A 232 -5.38 1.24 -1.98
CA MET A 232 -4.20 0.67 -2.61
C MET A 232 -4.03 -0.82 -2.27
N ASN A 233 -4.18 -1.18 -0.99
CA ASN A 233 -4.04 -2.56 -0.54
C ASN A 233 -5.17 -3.45 -1.06
N GLU A 234 -6.42 -2.97 -1.05
CA GLU A 234 -7.55 -3.75 -1.51
C GLU A 234 -7.53 -3.92 -3.03
N LEU A 235 -7.29 -2.86 -3.81
CA LEU A 235 -7.15 -2.94 -5.26
C LEU A 235 -6.01 -3.89 -5.65
N THR A 236 -4.87 -3.84 -4.95
CA THR A 236 -3.76 -4.77 -5.17
C THR A 236 -4.18 -6.22 -4.90
N ARG A 237 -4.92 -6.48 -3.81
CA ARG A 237 -5.43 -7.81 -3.49
C ARG A 237 -6.38 -8.32 -4.58
N GLN A 238 -7.28 -7.48 -5.06
CA GLN A 238 -8.20 -7.85 -6.14
C GLN A 238 -7.45 -8.11 -7.46
N ARG A 239 -6.44 -7.30 -7.80
CA ARG A 239 -5.55 -7.54 -8.94
C ARG A 239 -4.83 -8.90 -8.83
N ILE A 240 -4.27 -9.22 -7.66
CA ILE A 240 -3.64 -10.52 -7.38
C ILE A 240 -4.64 -11.68 -7.59
N ASN A 241 -5.86 -11.56 -7.08
CA ASN A 241 -6.91 -12.57 -7.24
C ASN A 241 -7.25 -12.80 -8.73
N ALA A 242 -7.40 -11.73 -9.50
CA ALA A 242 -7.65 -11.80 -10.94
C ALA A 242 -6.47 -12.41 -11.70
N GLN A 243 -5.24 -12.01 -11.39
CA GLN A 243 -4.03 -12.59 -11.99
C GLN A 243 -3.91 -14.10 -11.69
N LYS A 244 -4.30 -14.54 -10.48
CA LYS A 244 -4.34 -15.96 -10.13
C LYS A 244 -5.35 -16.72 -10.99
N VAL A 245 -6.53 -16.17 -11.20
CA VAL A 245 -7.54 -16.76 -12.11
C VAL A 245 -6.99 -16.88 -13.51
N ARG A 246 -6.33 -15.85 -14.02
CA ARG A 246 -5.69 -15.85 -15.35
C ARG A 246 -4.63 -16.93 -15.49
N ALA A 247 -3.77 -17.07 -14.50
CA ALA A 247 -2.73 -18.09 -14.47
C ALA A 247 -3.33 -19.51 -14.45
N GLN A 248 -4.40 -19.74 -13.71
CA GLN A 248 -5.11 -21.03 -13.70
C GLN A 248 -5.76 -21.34 -15.06
N GLU A 249 -6.40 -20.35 -15.69
CA GLU A 249 -7.00 -20.47 -17.03
C GLU A 249 -5.95 -20.95 -18.04
N THR A 250 -4.82 -20.25 -18.14
CA THR A 250 -3.75 -20.59 -19.08
C THR A 250 -3.14 -21.97 -18.81
N LEU A 251 -2.94 -22.33 -17.55
CA LEU A 251 -2.41 -23.63 -17.16
C LEU A 251 -3.37 -24.77 -17.52
N ASN A 252 -4.68 -24.60 -17.32
CA ASN A 252 -5.68 -25.59 -17.69
C ASN A 252 -5.66 -25.87 -19.21
N LEU A 253 -5.50 -24.82 -20.01
CA LEU A 253 -5.36 -24.96 -21.47
C LEU A 253 -4.08 -25.73 -21.88
N VAL A 254 -2.94 -25.43 -21.21
CA VAL A 254 -1.68 -26.17 -21.45
C VAL A 254 -1.84 -27.64 -21.11
N ARG A 255 -2.47 -27.96 -20.00
CA ARG A 255 -2.69 -29.34 -19.53
C ARG A 255 -3.80 -30.05 -20.30
N ARG A 256 -4.60 -29.31 -21.09
CA ARG A 256 -5.84 -29.79 -21.72
C ARG A 256 -6.78 -30.45 -20.71
N THR A 257 -6.83 -29.93 -19.54
CA THR A 257 -7.69 -30.37 -18.43
C THR A 257 -8.48 -29.19 -17.94
N ASP A 258 -9.78 -29.38 -17.79
CA ASP A 258 -10.63 -28.44 -17.06
C ASP A 258 -11.22 -29.24 -15.87
N PRO A 259 -10.66 -29.11 -14.65
CA PRO A 259 -11.17 -29.82 -13.49
C PRO A 259 -12.64 -29.45 -13.25
N GLU A 260 -13.48 -30.44 -12.90
CA GLU A 260 -14.88 -30.19 -12.58
C GLU A 260 -15.00 -29.08 -11.52
N GLY A 261 -15.80 -28.04 -11.81
CA GLY A 261 -16.01 -26.90 -10.93
C GLY A 261 -15.03 -25.75 -11.11
N SER A 262 -13.94 -25.87 -11.89
CA SER A 262 -12.97 -24.79 -12.07
C SER A 262 -13.55 -23.55 -12.73
N ALA A 263 -14.46 -23.70 -13.68
CA ALA A 263 -15.17 -22.59 -14.31
C ALA A 263 -16.07 -21.84 -13.30
N ALA A 264 -16.77 -22.56 -12.43
CA ALA A 264 -17.62 -21.95 -11.39
C ALA A 264 -16.78 -21.24 -10.32
N GLU A 265 -15.63 -21.78 -9.94
CA GLU A 265 -14.70 -21.16 -9.01
C GLU A 265 -14.10 -19.88 -9.59
N ARG A 266 -13.67 -19.89 -10.87
CA ARG A 266 -13.20 -18.69 -11.58
C ARG A 266 -14.28 -17.61 -11.62
N ALA A 267 -15.50 -17.97 -12.06
CA ALA A 267 -16.63 -17.04 -12.13
C ALA A 267 -16.97 -16.43 -10.75
N THR A 268 -16.92 -17.22 -9.68
CA THR A 268 -17.15 -16.75 -8.32
C THR A 268 -16.05 -15.78 -7.87
N THR A 269 -14.79 -16.10 -8.16
CA THR A 269 -13.65 -15.25 -7.78
C THR A 269 -13.71 -13.91 -8.52
N LEU A 270 -13.97 -13.92 -9.84
CA LEU A 270 -14.09 -12.68 -10.63
C LEU A 270 -15.35 -11.88 -10.25
N GLY A 271 -16.45 -12.55 -9.92
CA GLY A 271 -17.65 -11.90 -9.37
C GLY A 271 -17.32 -11.17 -8.07
N ASN A 272 -16.60 -11.77 -7.14
CA ASN A 272 -16.17 -11.12 -5.91
C ASN A 272 -15.24 -9.92 -6.17
N VAL A 273 -14.32 -10.05 -7.14
CA VAL A 273 -13.48 -8.92 -7.58
C VAL A 273 -14.34 -7.77 -8.07
N ARG A 274 -15.30 -8.06 -8.96
CA ARG A 274 -16.24 -7.07 -9.51
C ARG A 274 -17.05 -6.38 -8.41
N ASP A 275 -17.65 -7.15 -7.51
CA ASP A 275 -18.46 -6.62 -6.42
C ASP A 275 -17.63 -5.72 -5.50
N THR A 276 -16.39 -6.11 -5.20
CA THR A 276 -15.47 -5.28 -4.42
C THR A 276 -15.13 -3.98 -5.15
N LEU A 277 -14.83 -4.02 -6.45
CA LEU A 277 -14.52 -2.82 -7.22
C LEU A 277 -15.74 -1.88 -7.32
N THR A 278 -16.96 -2.43 -7.43
CA THR A 278 -18.19 -1.64 -7.50
C THR A 278 -18.40 -0.79 -6.23
N VAL A 279 -17.96 -1.29 -5.06
CA VAL A 279 -18.04 -0.52 -3.79
C VAL A 279 -17.25 0.81 -3.88
N TYR A 280 -16.27 0.91 -4.75
CA TYR A 280 -15.51 2.16 -4.95
C TYR A 280 -16.22 3.17 -5.88
N LEU A 281 -17.21 2.72 -6.65
CA LEU A 281 -18.00 3.56 -7.54
C LEU A 281 -19.32 4.04 -6.91
N ASP A 282 -19.86 3.27 -5.94
CA ASP A 282 -21.10 3.62 -5.25
C ASP A 282 -20.80 4.60 -4.12
N ASP A 283 -20.89 5.91 -4.35
CA ASP A 283 -21.54 6.86 -3.45
C ASP A 283 -21.24 8.34 -3.63
N GLU A 284 -22.29 9.09 -3.91
CA GLU A 284 -22.35 10.53 -3.64
C GLU A 284 -23.23 10.90 -2.42
N ASP A 285 -24.01 9.98 -1.81
CA ASP A 285 -25.12 10.38 -0.93
C ASP A 285 -25.09 9.95 0.54
N ASP A 286 -24.13 9.16 1.03
CA ASP A 286 -24.12 8.75 2.45
C ASP A 286 -23.03 9.44 3.29
N ALA A 287 -23.45 10.43 4.09
CA ALA A 287 -22.61 11.24 4.98
C ALA A 287 -21.96 10.47 6.15
N ASP A 288 -22.12 9.14 6.25
CA ASP A 288 -21.57 8.29 7.32
C ASP A 288 -20.49 7.32 6.82
N SER A 289 -19.85 7.66 5.72
CA SER A 289 -18.82 6.81 5.08
C SER A 289 -17.43 6.94 5.69
N SER A 290 -17.29 6.65 6.99
CA SER A 290 -16.00 6.52 7.68
C SER A 290 -15.22 5.25 7.27
N GLY A 291 -15.10 4.97 5.98
CA GLY A 291 -14.38 3.83 5.42
C GLY A 291 -14.46 3.74 3.90
N ARG A 292 -15.14 4.67 3.25
CA ARG A 292 -15.28 4.71 1.80
C ARG A 292 -14.24 5.63 1.18
N ILE A 293 -13.68 5.12 0.15
CA ILE A 293 -12.56 5.66 -0.56
C ILE A 293 -13.06 6.66 -1.57
N ASN A 294 -12.78 7.92 -1.33
CA ASN A 294 -12.89 8.95 -2.35
C ASN A 294 -11.63 8.87 -3.21
N LEU A 295 -11.64 7.97 -4.18
CA LEU A 295 -10.66 8.03 -5.26
C LEU A 295 -11.01 9.26 -6.09
N ASP A 296 -10.10 10.22 -6.20
CA ASP A 296 -10.23 11.36 -7.13
C ASP A 296 -10.36 10.87 -8.59
N SER A 297 -10.08 9.59 -8.88
CA SER A 297 -10.28 8.91 -10.15
C SER A 297 -11.17 7.67 -10.04
N GLN A 298 -12.43 7.88 -10.08
CA GLN A 298 -13.39 6.80 -10.40
C GLN A 298 -13.17 6.24 -11.82
N GLY A 299 -12.40 6.95 -12.66
CA GLY A 299 -12.14 6.59 -14.04
C GLY A 299 -11.45 5.23 -14.18
N ALA A 300 -10.26 5.07 -13.59
CA ALA A 300 -9.48 3.83 -13.73
C ALA A 300 -10.19 2.59 -13.13
N VAL A 301 -10.96 2.78 -12.04
CA VAL A 301 -11.77 1.69 -11.48
C VAL A 301 -12.95 1.35 -12.40
N THR A 302 -13.57 2.34 -13.03
CA THR A 302 -14.65 2.11 -14.02
C THR A 302 -14.12 1.33 -15.21
N ASP A 303 -12.99 1.75 -15.78
CA ASP A 303 -12.33 1.07 -16.90
C ASP A 303 -11.96 -0.38 -16.51
N ALA A 304 -11.45 -0.59 -15.29
CA ALA A 304 -11.16 -1.92 -14.78
C ALA A 304 -12.43 -2.81 -14.69
N ILE A 305 -13.57 -2.28 -14.26
CA ILE A 305 -14.82 -3.04 -14.21
C ILE A 305 -15.32 -3.38 -15.62
N GLU A 306 -15.25 -2.43 -16.57
CA GLU A 306 -15.65 -2.68 -17.96
C GLU A 306 -14.78 -3.76 -18.60
N ALA A 307 -13.46 -3.68 -18.42
CA ALA A 307 -12.50 -4.68 -18.91
C ALA A 307 -12.72 -6.04 -18.21
N LEU A 308 -13.04 -6.08 -16.92
CA LEU A 308 -13.37 -7.30 -16.18
C LEU A 308 -14.63 -7.98 -16.73
N ASP A 309 -15.66 -7.20 -17.01
CA ASP A 309 -16.92 -7.70 -17.60
C ASP A 309 -16.66 -8.27 -19.01
N ALA A 310 -15.86 -7.60 -19.82
CA ALA A 310 -15.42 -8.07 -21.12
C ALA A 310 -14.61 -9.37 -21.02
N TRP A 311 -13.69 -9.46 -20.05
CA TRP A 311 -12.90 -10.66 -19.78
C TRP A 311 -13.78 -11.84 -19.36
N MET A 312 -14.70 -11.66 -18.41
CA MET A 312 -15.66 -12.69 -18.00
C MET A 312 -16.54 -13.19 -19.17
N ALA A 313 -16.96 -12.28 -20.05
CA ALA A 313 -17.72 -12.65 -21.24
C ALA A 313 -16.88 -13.47 -22.23
N ALA A 314 -15.60 -13.13 -22.41
CA ALA A 314 -14.67 -13.88 -23.25
C ALA A 314 -14.39 -15.28 -22.67
N GLN A 315 -14.19 -15.39 -21.35
CA GLN A 315 -14.03 -16.69 -20.68
C GLN A 315 -15.24 -17.61 -20.90
N ASN A 316 -16.45 -17.08 -20.71
CA ASN A 316 -17.68 -17.86 -20.95
C ASN A 316 -17.78 -18.38 -22.39
N ARG A 317 -17.32 -17.61 -23.39
CA ARG A 317 -17.25 -18.06 -24.78
C ARG A 317 -16.21 -19.16 -24.97
N ALA A 318 -15.03 -18.99 -24.38
CA ALA A 318 -13.95 -20.00 -24.46
C ALA A 318 -14.38 -21.31 -23.79
N ASP A 319 -15.00 -21.27 -22.61
CA ASP A 319 -15.52 -22.43 -21.89
C ASP A 319 -16.61 -23.15 -22.73
N SER A 320 -17.48 -22.39 -23.40
CA SER A 320 -18.52 -22.96 -24.27
C SER A 320 -17.93 -23.71 -25.45
N LEU A 321 -16.89 -23.16 -26.09
CA LEU A 321 -16.17 -23.83 -27.19
C LEU A 321 -15.45 -25.10 -26.70
N TYR A 322 -14.80 -25.01 -25.55
CA TYR A 322 -14.15 -26.14 -24.90
C TYR A 322 -15.13 -27.30 -24.66
N GLN A 323 -16.31 -27.03 -24.12
CA GLN A 323 -17.36 -28.02 -23.86
C GLN A 323 -17.93 -28.63 -25.17
N GLN A 324 -17.94 -27.86 -26.25
CA GLN A 324 -18.33 -28.33 -27.58
C GLN A 324 -17.23 -29.17 -28.28
N GLY A 325 -16.03 -29.26 -27.68
CA GLY A 325 -14.87 -29.96 -28.24
C GLY A 325 -14.04 -29.14 -29.23
N ASP A 326 -14.38 -27.85 -29.39
CA ASP A 326 -13.57 -26.91 -30.20
C ASP A 326 -12.43 -26.31 -29.36
N TYR A 327 -11.43 -27.14 -29.09
CA TYR A 327 -10.25 -26.72 -28.30
C TYR A 327 -9.45 -25.62 -28.99
N GLN A 328 -9.43 -25.61 -30.34
CA GLN A 328 -8.68 -24.57 -31.05
C GLN A 328 -9.37 -23.22 -30.97
N GLY A 329 -10.68 -23.20 -31.09
CA GLY A 329 -11.49 -21.98 -30.86
C GLY A 329 -11.34 -21.44 -29.43
N ALA A 330 -11.41 -22.33 -28.44
CA ALA A 330 -11.19 -21.95 -27.03
C ALA A 330 -9.81 -21.34 -26.81
N ILE A 331 -8.74 -21.95 -27.33
CA ILE A 331 -7.38 -21.42 -27.24
C ILE A 331 -7.29 -20.04 -27.92
N THR A 332 -7.88 -19.88 -29.11
CA THR A 332 -7.84 -18.61 -29.84
C THR A 332 -8.46 -17.48 -29.05
N ILE A 333 -9.61 -17.69 -28.40
CA ILE A 333 -10.24 -16.67 -27.56
C ILE A 333 -9.43 -16.43 -26.27
N SER A 334 -8.97 -17.49 -25.62
CA SER A 334 -8.26 -17.36 -24.34
C SER A 334 -6.90 -16.69 -24.48
N SER A 335 -6.15 -16.95 -25.56
CA SER A 335 -4.81 -16.41 -25.78
C SER A 335 -4.76 -15.23 -26.75
N GLY A 336 -5.88 -14.92 -27.42
CA GLY A 336 -5.96 -13.87 -28.42
C GLY A 336 -5.78 -12.47 -27.84
N GLN A 337 -5.30 -11.57 -28.69
CA GLN A 337 -5.04 -10.15 -28.37
C GLN A 337 -5.95 -9.21 -29.18
N SER A 338 -6.97 -9.76 -29.84
CA SER A 338 -7.95 -8.96 -30.56
C SER A 338 -9.06 -8.48 -29.63
N GLU A 339 -9.74 -7.41 -30.04
CA GLU A 339 -10.91 -6.92 -29.31
C GLU A 339 -11.94 -8.04 -29.06
N GLY A 340 -12.33 -8.22 -27.81
CA GLY A 340 -13.22 -9.29 -27.37
C GLY A 340 -12.52 -10.61 -26.99
N ASP A 341 -11.21 -10.77 -27.17
CA ASP A 341 -10.49 -11.95 -26.69
C ASP A 341 -10.17 -11.83 -25.19
N SER A 342 -10.08 -12.96 -24.50
CA SER A 342 -9.78 -13.03 -23.07
C SER A 342 -8.41 -12.43 -22.72
N GLY A 343 -7.42 -12.62 -23.60
CA GLY A 343 -6.09 -12.06 -23.41
C GLY A 343 -6.06 -10.56 -23.44
N ALA A 344 -6.71 -9.93 -24.43
CA ALA A 344 -6.79 -8.46 -24.54
C ALA A 344 -7.56 -7.85 -23.39
N ALA A 345 -8.74 -8.39 -23.07
CA ALA A 345 -9.57 -7.88 -21.98
C ALA A 345 -8.90 -8.01 -20.59
N PHE A 346 -8.14 -9.09 -20.35
CA PHE A 346 -7.35 -9.21 -19.14
C PHE A 346 -6.21 -8.19 -19.08
N GLU A 347 -5.55 -7.90 -20.19
CA GLU A 347 -4.47 -6.91 -20.25
C GLU A 347 -5.00 -5.51 -19.93
N GLU A 348 -6.12 -5.13 -20.52
CA GLU A 348 -6.82 -3.87 -20.23
C GLU A 348 -7.26 -3.78 -18.76
N PHE A 349 -7.80 -4.86 -18.19
CA PHE A 349 -8.13 -4.93 -16.76
C PHE A 349 -6.88 -4.75 -15.88
N ASP A 350 -5.78 -5.46 -16.19
CA ASP A 350 -4.55 -5.42 -15.38
C ASP A 350 -3.89 -4.02 -15.44
N GLU A 351 -3.92 -3.35 -16.60
CA GLU A 351 -3.44 -1.98 -16.78
C GLU A 351 -4.31 -0.97 -16.00
N SER A 352 -5.63 -1.02 -16.15
CA SER A 352 -6.56 -0.15 -15.42
C SER A 352 -6.47 -0.33 -13.91
N MET A 353 -6.29 -1.57 -13.43
CA MET A 353 -6.04 -1.86 -12.02
C MET A 353 -4.70 -1.28 -11.54
N GLN A 354 -3.68 -1.31 -12.39
CA GLN A 354 -2.39 -0.69 -12.05
C GLN A 354 -2.52 0.81 -11.91
N ASP A 355 -3.21 1.47 -12.83
CA ASP A 355 -3.45 2.91 -12.79
C ASP A 355 -4.23 3.30 -11.53
N ALA A 356 -5.30 2.57 -11.19
CA ALA A 356 -6.07 2.79 -9.97
C ALA A 356 -5.22 2.65 -8.69
N ILE A 357 -4.32 1.66 -8.65
CA ILE A 357 -3.38 1.45 -7.53
C ILE A 357 -2.37 2.59 -7.43
N GLU A 358 -1.83 3.05 -8.57
CA GLU A 358 -0.85 4.13 -8.63
C GLU A 358 -1.44 5.45 -8.15
N GLU A 359 -2.68 5.72 -8.50
CA GLU A 359 -3.43 6.90 -8.07
C GLU A 359 -3.78 6.87 -6.57
N ALA A 360 -4.19 5.71 -6.04
CA ALA A 360 -4.36 5.53 -4.60
C ALA A 360 -3.03 5.76 -3.84
N ARG A 361 -1.90 5.35 -4.42
CA ARG A 361 -0.55 5.61 -3.91
C ARG A 361 -0.20 7.09 -3.91
N ASP A 362 -0.49 7.79 -4.98
CA ASP A 362 -0.22 9.23 -5.10
C ASP A 362 -1.09 10.03 -4.11
N THR A 363 -2.32 9.61 -3.89
CA THR A 363 -3.20 10.16 -2.84
C THR A 363 -2.57 9.97 -1.46
N LEU A 364 -2.12 8.76 -1.13
CA LEU A 364 -1.41 8.48 0.12
C LEU A 364 -0.20 9.40 0.30
N ARG A 365 0.68 9.47 -0.70
CA ARG A 365 1.89 10.31 -0.66
C ARG A 365 1.56 11.79 -0.47
N THR A 366 0.56 12.28 -1.19
CA THR A 366 0.12 13.68 -1.09
C THR A 366 -0.43 14.01 0.29
N ARG A 367 -1.25 13.13 0.89
CA ARG A 367 -1.78 13.30 2.24
C ARG A 367 -0.68 13.31 3.29
N ILE A 368 0.25 12.38 3.19
CA ILE A 368 1.41 12.27 4.08
C ILE A 368 2.31 13.51 3.97
N ASP A 369 2.59 13.99 2.76
CA ASP A 369 3.39 15.20 2.54
C ASP A 369 2.72 16.47 3.10
N ASN A 370 1.41 16.56 3.00
CA ASN A 370 0.64 17.65 3.60
C ASN A 370 0.71 17.62 5.13
N ALA A 371 0.55 16.45 5.75
CA ALA A 371 0.72 16.28 7.20
C ALA A 371 2.12 16.69 7.67
N ARG A 372 3.15 16.32 6.89
CA ARG A 372 4.56 16.69 7.15
C ARG A 372 4.76 18.21 7.07
N ARG A 373 4.28 18.87 6.01
CA ARG A 373 4.42 20.33 5.82
C ARG A 373 3.73 21.13 6.93
N THR A 374 2.55 20.70 7.34
CA THR A 374 1.81 21.32 8.44
C THR A 374 2.57 21.22 9.77
N SER A 375 3.35 20.17 9.97
CA SER A 375 4.10 19.92 11.20
C SER A 375 5.54 20.41 11.18
N SER A 376 6.10 20.82 10.01
CA SER A 376 7.56 21.05 9.82
C SER A 376 8.18 22.09 10.75
N ASN A 377 7.51 23.22 11.00
CA ASN A 377 7.98 24.29 11.86
C ASN A 377 7.45 24.19 13.30
N GLY A 378 6.61 23.21 13.58
CA GLY A 378 5.94 23.03 14.86
C GLY A 378 6.89 22.80 16.05
N PRO A 379 7.85 21.84 15.96
CA PRO A 379 8.76 21.50 17.05
C PRO A 379 9.58 22.68 17.56
N ASP A 380 10.19 23.42 16.65
CA ASP A 380 11.05 24.57 16.99
C ASP A 380 10.26 25.71 17.62
N LEU A 381 9.08 26.01 17.08
CA LEU A 381 8.21 27.04 17.60
C LEU A 381 7.67 26.69 18.99
N ILE A 382 7.32 25.43 19.24
CA ILE A 382 6.87 24.93 20.55
C ILE A 382 7.99 25.08 21.60
N ILE A 383 9.23 24.70 21.27
CA ILE A 383 10.38 24.85 22.16
C ILE A 383 10.64 26.33 22.42
N ALA A 384 10.64 27.18 21.41
CA ALA A 384 10.87 28.62 21.57
C ALA A 384 9.82 29.26 22.48
N LEU A 385 8.53 29.01 22.23
CA LEU A 385 7.44 29.55 23.03
C LEU A 385 7.47 29.03 24.48
N SER A 386 7.74 27.76 24.69
CA SER A 386 7.85 27.15 26.03
C SER A 386 9.04 27.70 26.81
N THR A 387 10.16 27.96 26.14
CA THR A 387 11.37 28.56 26.73
C THR A 387 11.10 30.02 27.13
N LEU A 388 10.50 30.79 26.23
CA LEU A 388 10.08 32.18 26.52
C LEU A 388 9.07 32.26 27.67
N ALA A 389 8.11 31.34 27.70
CA ALA A 389 7.15 31.23 28.79
C ALA A 389 7.83 30.96 30.16
N ALA A 390 8.77 30.01 30.20
CA ALA A 390 9.55 29.69 31.38
C ALA A 390 10.39 30.88 31.83
N PHE A 391 11.04 31.58 30.92
CA PHE A 391 11.81 32.80 31.23
C PHE A 391 10.93 33.91 31.79
N ALA A 392 9.77 34.15 31.16
CA ALA A 392 8.81 35.16 31.65
C ALA A 392 8.34 34.87 33.08
N VAL A 393 8.13 33.60 33.43
CA VAL A 393 7.77 33.17 34.79
C VAL A 393 8.90 33.45 35.77
N VAL A 394 10.15 33.12 35.43
CA VAL A 394 11.32 33.40 36.28
C VAL A 394 11.47 34.90 36.53
N VAL A 395 11.38 35.72 35.47
CA VAL A 395 11.44 37.18 35.58
C VAL A 395 10.28 37.75 36.42
N GLY A 396 9.08 37.15 36.30
CA GLY A 396 7.91 37.58 37.08
C GLY A 396 7.97 37.24 38.57
N ILE A 397 8.68 36.16 38.92
CA ILE A 397 8.80 35.73 40.34
C ILE A 397 10.03 36.37 41.02
N ALA A 398 11.12 36.60 40.29
CA ALA A 398 12.39 37.12 40.87
C ALA A 398 12.28 38.41 41.68
N PRO A 399 11.55 39.46 41.27
CA PRO A 399 11.38 40.67 42.08
C PRO A 399 10.66 40.42 43.40
N ARG A 400 9.74 39.47 43.43
CA ARG A 400 8.95 39.15 44.61
C ARG A 400 9.70 38.30 45.62
N ILE A 401 10.62 37.47 45.19
CA ILE A 401 11.53 36.75 46.10
C ILE A 401 12.48 37.74 46.75
N ARG A 402 12.94 38.79 46.03
CA ARG A 402 13.81 39.82 46.56
C ARG A 402 13.13 40.78 47.57
N GLU A 403 11.81 40.92 47.52
CA GLU A 403 11.03 41.69 48.49
C GLU A 403 10.86 40.96 49.86
N TYR A 404 11.09 39.64 49.90
CA TYR A 404 10.92 38.81 51.11
C TYR A 404 12.23 38.26 51.68
N LEU A 405 13.37 38.49 51.01
CA LEU A 405 14.74 38.26 51.47
C LEU A 405 15.38 39.58 51.87
#